data_ceddcb66aaad208893ec6fb94015f50c
#
_entry.id   ceddcb66aaad208893ec6fb94015f50c
#
_cell.length_a   1.000
_cell.length_b   1.000
_cell.length_c   1.000
_cell.angle_alpha   90.00
_cell.angle_beta   90.00
_cell.angle_gamma   90.00
#
_symmetry.space_group_name_H-M   'P 1'
#
loop_
_entity.id
_entity.type
_entity.pdbx_description
1 polymer ?
#
loop_
_entity_poly.entity_id
_entity_poly.type
_entity_poly.pdbx_seq_one_letter_code
_entity_poly.pdbx_strand_id
1 'polypeptide(L)'
;MELAWEARWTHEREGRPTTRLADEDPPNLLFTDKALKRHEGLTKAQSSLLTQARTGDIGLRDFLFKIGVPETATPYCECGKGRETVEHLVVWCCEPPKPRTWEPREIRSHRDLQLIFQGAGTQNSRLARKVLDWLMDSGRLPQYRLARRLALEQAEE
;
A
#
# COMPACT_ATOMS: atom_id res chain seq x y z
N MET A 1 18.01 10.35 -23.50
CA MET A 1 17.41 9.07 -23.09
C MET A 1 16.30 9.24 -22.05
N GLU A 2 16.50 10.06 -21.04
CA GLU A 2 15.48 10.29 -19.98
C GLU A 2 14.17 10.87 -20.54
N LEU A 3 14.22 11.91 -21.36
CA LEU A 3 13.04 12.53 -21.97
C LEU A 3 12.22 11.57 -22.84
N ALA A 4 12.86 10.64 -23.52
CA ALA A 4 12.17 9.65 -24.35
C ALA A 4 11.43 8.61 -23.48
N TRP A 5 11.97 8.26 -22.33
CA TRP A 5 11.35 7.38 -21.36
C TRP A 5 10.14 8.03 -20.69
N GLU A 6 10.28 9.28 -20.28
CA GLU A 6 9.19 10.05 -19.66
C GLU A 6 7.99 10.19 -20.61
N ALA A 7 8.26 10.54 -21.87
CA ALA A 7 7.23 10.65 -22.90
C ALA A 7 6.51 9.30 -23.14
N ARG A 8 7.28 8.20 -23.20
CA ARG A 8 6.74 6.85 -23.36
C ARG A 8 5.90 6.44 -22.15
N TRP A 9 6.38 6.69 -20.95
CA TRP A 9 5.66 6.39 -19.71
C TRP A 9 4.32 7.14 -19.66
N THR A 10 4.33 8.43 -19.98
CA THR A 10 3.13 9.26 -20.01
C THR A 10 2.13 8.74 -21.05
N HIS A 11 2.60 8.42 -22.24
CA HIS A 11 1.76 7.89 -23.32
C HIS A 11 1.14 6.53 -22.98
N GLU A 12 1.91 5.63 -22.38
CA GLU A 12 1.42 4.30 -21.97
C GLU A 12 0.39 4.37 -20.83
N ARG A 13 0.38 5.45 -20.04
CA ARG A 13 -0.58 5.67 -18.97
C ARG A 13 -1.88 6.33 -19.44
N GLU A 14 -1.84 7.02 -20.56
CA GLU A 14 -3.03 7.69 -21.11
C GLU A 14 -4.13 6.65 -21.40
N GLY A 15 -5.33 6.90 -20.85
CA GLY A 15 -6.48 6.03 -21.06
C GLY A 15 -6.56 4.79 -20.17
N ARG A 16 -5.60 4.55 -19.27
CA ARG A 16 -5.71 3.49 -18.27
C ARG A 16 -6.55 3.94 -17.08
N PRO A 17 -7.47 3.11 -16.58
CA PRO A 17 -8.12 3.41 -15.32
C PRO A 17 -7.06 3.46 -14.20
N THR A 18 -6.99 4.57 -13.49
CA THR A 18 -6.05 4.76 -12.38
C THR A 18 -6.58 4.02 -11.15
N THR A 19 -6.28 2.74 -11.05
CA THR A 19 -6.70 1.89 -9.93
C THR A 19 -5.57 1.59 -8.95
N ARG A 20 -4.33 1.84 -9.36
CA ARG A 20 -3.14 1.57 -8.55
C ARG A 20 -2.56 2.87 -8.01
N LEU A 21 -2.20 2.87 -6.72
CA LEU A 21 -1.58 4.04 -6.09
C LEU A 21 -0.28 4.47 -6.79
N ALA A 22 0.46 3.52 -7.35
CA ALA A 22 1.70 3.78 -8.08
C ALA A 22 1.49 4.44 -9.45
N ASP A 23 0.33 4.26 -10.09
CA ASP A 23 0.04 4.80 -11.41
C ASP A 23 -0.07 6.33 -11.42
N GLU A 24 -0.27 6.94 -10.28
CA GLU A 24 -0.39 8.38 -10.10
C GLU A 24 0.95 9.07 -9.79
N ASP A 25 2.05 8.31 -9.68
CA ASP A 25 3.36 8.89 -9.47
C ASP A 25 3.75 9.75 -10.68
N PRO A 26 4.23 10.97 -10.46
CA PRO A 26 4.74 11.78 -11.56
C PRO A 26 6.00 11.15 -12.17
N PRO A 27 6.21 11.26 -13.48
CA PRO A 27 7.35 10.64 -14.17
C PRO A 27 8.70 10.97 -13.56
N ASN A 28 8.86 12.19 -13.04
CA ASN A 28 10.11 12.64 -12.41
C ASN A 28 10.50 11.86 -11.15
N LEU A 29 9.57 11.17 -10.51
CA LEU A 29 9.88 10.32 -9.35
C LEU A 29 10.59 9.03 -9.73
N LEU A 30 10.49 8.58 -10.98
CA LEU A 30 11.12 7.35 -11.43
C LEU A 30 12.66 7.48 -11.59
N PHE A 31 13.15 8.71 -11.79
CA PHE A 31 14.53 8.99 -12.13
C PHE A 31 15.27 9.81 -11.07
N THR A 32 14.71 9.91 -9.87
CA THR A 32 15.28 10.69 -8.77
C THR A 32 15.43 9.86 -7.50
N ASP A 33 16.33 10.29 -6.63
CA ASP A 33 16.49 9.70 -5.28
C ASP A 33 15.20 9.74 -4.45
N LYS A 34 14.24 10.57 -4.84
CA LYS A 34 12.92 10.65 -4.18
C LYS A 34 12.16 9.33 -4.23
N ALA A 35 12.31 8.55 -5.31
CA ALA A 35 11.69 7.23 -5.40
C ALA A 35 12.22 6.27 -4.34
N LEU A 36 13.50 6.35 -4.01
CA LEU A 36 14.15 5.53 -2.98
C LEU A 36 13.86 6.03 -1.58
N LYS A 37 13.69 7.34 -1.39
CA LYS A 37 13.44 7.95 -0.08
C LYS A 37 12.19 7.43 0.61
N ARG A 38 11.18 7.00 -0.14
CA ARG A 38 9.97 6.40 0.44
C ARG A 38 10.25 5.11 1.21
N HIS A 39 11.34 4.42 0.89
CA HIS A 39 11.78 3.20 1.55
C HIS A 39 12.78 3.46 2.70
N GLU A 40 13.22 4.70 2.87
CA GLU A 40 14.20 5.08 3.87
C GLU A 40 13.67 4.82 5.29
N GLY A 41 14.45 4.12 6.09
CA GLY A 41 14.08 3.76 7.45
C GLY A 41 13.03 2.66 7.57
N LEU A 42 12.58 2.07 6.48
CA LEU A 42 11.70 0.90 6.50
C LEU A 42 12.52 -0.39 6.65
N THR A 43 11.95 -1.37 7.34
CA THR A 43 12.47 -2.74 7.31
C THR A 43 12.28 -3.34 5.91
N LYS A 44 12.97 -4.42 5.62
CA LYS A 44 12.79 -5.14 4.35
C LYS A 44 11.34 -5.58 4.13
N ALA A 45 10.69 -6.08 5.17
CA ALA A 45 9.29 -6.48 5.11
C ALA A 45 8.36 -5.29 4.86
N GLN A 46 8.54 -4.18 5.56
CA GLN A 46 7.78 -2.95 5.34
C GLN A 46 7.95 -2.41 3.93
N SER A 47 9.19 -2.40 3.43
CA SER A 47 9.52 -1.95 2.07
C SER A 47 8.85 -2.82 1.00
N SER A 48 8.90 -4.13 1.17
CA SER A 48 8.20 -5.09 0.28
C SER A 48 6.69 -4.87 0.30
N LEU A 49 6.11 -4.72 1.48
CA LEU A 49 4.67 -4.48 1.63
C LEU A 49 4.26 -3.13 1.02
N LEU A 50 5.07 -2.08 1.19
CA LEU A 50 4.82 -0.78 0.56
C LEU A 50 4.73 -0.89 -0.96
N THR A 51 5.65 -1.62 -1.58
CA THR A 51 5.62 -1.86 -3.03
C THR A 51 4.35 -2.59 -3.45
N GLN A 52 3.98 -3.65 -2.75
CA GLN A 52 2.75 -4.40 -3.02
C GLN A 52 1.49 -3.53 -2.83
N ALA A 53 1.44 -2.73 -1.78
CA ALA A 53 0.32 -1.82 -1.52
C ALA A 53 0.18 -0.76 -2.62
N ARG A 54 1.28 -0.23 -3.13
CA ARG A 54 1.28 0.77 -4.20
C ARG A 54 0.88 0.20 -5.56
N THR A 55 1.32 -0.99 -5.88
CA THR A 55 0.99 -1.64 -7.16
C THR A 55 -0.39 -2.29 -7.17
N GLY A 56 -0.93 -2.60 -6.00
CA GLY A 56 -2.17 -3.36 -5.86
C GLY A 56 -1.99 -4.88 -6.01
N ASP A 57 -0.78 -5.35 -6.30
CA ASP A 57 -0.43 -6.76 -6.38
C ASP A 57 -0.11 -7.28 -4.97
N ILE A 58 -1.12 -7.34 -4.14
CA ILE A 58 -1.05 -7.66 -2.71
C ILE A 58 -2.03 -8.78 -2.37
N GLY A 59 -1.66 -9.69 -1.47
CA GLY A 59 -2.43 -10.88 -1.12
C GLY A 59 -3.77 -10.63 -0.41
N LEU A 60 -4.53 -9.61 -0.83
CA LEU A 60 -5.90 -9.34 -0.42
C LEU A 60 -6.89 -9.91 -1.43
N ARG A 61 -8.16 -10.03 -1.05
CA ARG A 61 -9.18 -10.71 -1.85
C ARG A 61 -9.34 -10.13 -3.26
N ASP A 62 -9.26 -8.81 -3.41
CA ASP A 62 -9.39 -8.19 -4.74
C ASP A 62 -8.38 -8.74 -5.74
N PHE A 63 -7.10 -8.76 -5.36
CA PHE A 63 -6.03 -9.27 -6.20
C PHE A 63 -6.09 -10.79 -6.37
N LEU A 64 -6.26 -11.53 -5.26
CA LEU A 64 -6.30 -13.00 -5.29
C LEU A 64 -7.45 -13.52 -6.15
N PHE A 65 -8.60 -12.87 -6.09
CA PHE A 65 -9.73 -13.21 -6.95
C PHE A 65 -9.44 -12.94 -8.43
N LYS A 66 -8.81 -11.80 -8.74
CA LYS A 66 -8.43 -11.45 -10.12
C LYS A 66 -7.49 -12.46 -10.76
N ILE A 67 -6.55 -13.01 -9.99
CA ILE A 67 -5.59 -14.01 -10.50
C ILE A 67 -6.10 -15.45 -10.40
N GLY A 68 -7.32 -15.65 -9.92
CA GLY A 68 -7.97 -16.95 -9.91
C GLY A 68 -7.53 -17.92 -8.83
N VAL A 69 -7.13 -17.42 -7.65
CA VAL A 69 -6.81 -18.28 -6.50
C VAL A 69 -8.06 -19.02 -6.03
N PRO A 70 -8.09 -20.37 -6.03
CA PRO A 70 -9.31 -21.14 -5.77
C PRO A 70 -9.92 -20.91 -4.38
N GLU A 71 -9.11 -20.64 -3.38
CA GLU A 71 -9.52 -20.41 -2.00
C GLU A 71 -10.22 -19.06 -1.80
N THR A 72 -10.08 -18.15 -2.78
CA THR A 72 -10.69 -16.82 -2.75
C THR A 72 -11.97 -16.82 -3.61
N ALA A 73 -13.11 -17.06 -2.96
CA ALA A 73 -14.40 -17.17 -3.64
C ALA A 73 -15.00 -15.83 -4.09
N THR A 74 -14.56 -14.72 -3.50
CA THR A 74 -15.11 -13.39 -3.73
C THR A 74 -14.02 -12.32 -3.58
N PRO A 75 -14.07 -11.23 -4.37
CA PRO A 75 -13.15 -10.11 -4.21
C PRO A 75 -13.55 -9.16 -3.07
N TYR A 76 -14.71 -9.34 -2.47
CA TYR A 76 -15.28 -8.40 -1.50
C TYR A 76 -14.74 -8.61 -0.09
N CYS A 77 -14.60 -7.48 0.63
CA CYS A 77 -14.30 -7.46 2.05
C CYS A 77 -15.42 -8.13 2.86
N GLU A 78 -15.08 -8.69 4.01
CA GLU A 78 -16.05 -9.29 4.94
C GLU A 78 -17.14 -8.31 5.40
N CYS A 79 -16.87 -7.00 5.39
CA CYS A 79 -17.88 -5.98 5.70
C CYS A 79 -18.99 -5.90 4.64
N GLY A 80 -18.81 -6.49 3.47
CA GLY A 80 -19.78 -6.52 2.38
C GLY A 80 -19.96 -5.22 1.60
N LYS A 81 -19.21 -4.16 1.93
CA LYS A 81 -19.40 -2.82 1.37
C LYS A 81 -18.40 -2.42 0.28
N GLY A 82 -17.44 -3.27 -0.02
CA GLY A 82 -16.46 -2.99 -1.06
C GLY A 82 -15.49 -4.12 -1.29
N ARG A 83 -14.69 -3.99 -2.34
CA ARG A 83 -13.63 -4.95 -2.64
C ARG A 83 -12.51 -4.83 -1.60
N GLU A 84 -11.92 -5.95 -1.21
CA GLU A 84 -10.85 -5.96 -0.23
C GLU A 84 -9.53 -5.51 -0.86
N THR A 85 -9.32 -4.21 -0.86
CA THR A 85 -8.10 -3.53 -1.28
C THR A 85 -7.44 -2.84 -0.09
N VAL A 86 -6.19 -2.40 -0.25
CA VAL A 86 -5.51 -1.61 0.79
C VAL A 86 -6.30 -0.33 1.09
N GLU A 87 -6.75 0.38 0.05
CA GLU A 87 -7.53 1.60 0.21
C GLU A 87 -8.83 1.35 0.99
N HIS A 88 -9.56 0.30 0.64
CA HIS A 88 -10.80 -0.05 1.35
C HIS A 88 -10.53 -0.32 2.83
N LEU A 89 -9.56 -1.15 3.15
CA LEU A 89 -9.23 -1.50 4.54
C LEU A 89 -8.76 -0.30 5.36
N VAL A 90 -7.95 0.57 4.76
CA VAL A 90 -7.34 1.71 5.45
C VAL A 90 -8.31 2.88 5.59
N VAL A 91 -9.11 3.17 4.56
CA VAL A 91 -9.92 4.39 4.47
C VAL A 91 -11.41 4.13 4.69
N TRP A 92 -11.97 3.15 3.99
CA TRP A 92 -13.42 3.02 3.81
C TRP A 92 -14.10 1.91 4.61
N CYS A 93 -13.38 0.89 5.02
CA CYS A 93 -13.98 -0.26 5.71
C CYS A 93 -14.65 0.17 7.02
N CYS A 94 -15.93 -0.16 7.16
CA CYS A 94 -16.70 0.13 8.37
C CYS A 94 -16.42 -0.86 9.52
N GLU A 95 -15.92 -2.04 9.18
CA GLU A 95 -15.55 -3.10 10.13
C GLU A 95 -14.12 -3.57 9.84
N PRO A 96 -13.10 -2.72 10.08
CA PRO A 96 -11.73 -3.11 9.81
C PRO A 96 -11.31 -4.31 10.67
N PRO A 97 -10.39 -5.16 10.17
CA PRO A 97 -9.97 -6.37 10.90
C PRO A 97 -9.33 -6.08 12.25
N LYS A 98 -8.87 -4.85 12.43
CA LYS A 98 -8.25 -4.36 13.66
C LYS A 98 -8.51 -2.86 13.79
N PRO A 99 -8.64 -2.29 15.00
CA PRO A 99 -8.74 -0.84 15.15
C PRO A 99 -7.58 -0.11 14.50
N ARG A 100 -7.88 0.93 13.75
CA ARG A 100 -6.86 1.74 13.08
C ARG A 100 -6.03 2.51 14.10
N THR A 101 -4.71 2.61 13.87
CA THR A 101 -3.76 3.25 14.78
C THR A 101 -3.55 4.74 14.50
N TRP A 102 -4.19 5.26 13.47
CA TRP A 102 -4.20 6.68 13.09
C TRP A 102 -5.58 7.28 13.33
N GLU A 103 -5.61 8.60 13.41
CA GLU A 103 -6.88 9.31 13.57
C GLU A 103 -7.64 9.42 12.24
N PRO A 104 -8.99 9.41 12.26
CA PRO A 104 -9.80 9.52 11.04
C PRO A 104 -9.48 10.73 10.18
N ARG A 105 -8.98 11.81 10.76
CA ARG A 105 -8.61 13.04 10.05
C ARG A 105 -7.28 12.95 9.29
N GLU A 106 -6.44 11.97 9.64
CA GLU A 106 -5.11 11.83 9.04
C GLU A 106 -5.15 11.14 7.68
N ILE A 107 -6.09 10.22 7.49
CA ILE A 107 -6.27 9.49 6.21
C ILE A 107 -7.76 9.44 5.90
N ARG A 108 -8.22 10.32 5.01
CA ARG A 108 -9.64 10.48 4.68
C ARG A 108 -10.00 10.05 3.26
N SER A 109 -9.03 9.89 2.39
CA SER A 109 -9.27 9.67 0.97
C SER A 109 -8.16 8.87 0.31
N HIS A 110 -8.41 8.42 -0.91
CA HIS A 110 -7.40 7.85 -1.80
C HIS A 110 -6.18 8.75 -1.95
N ARG A 111 -6.39 10.05 -2.11
CA ARG A 111 -5.31 11.02 -2.26
C ARG A 111 -4.41 11.08 -1.03
N ASP A 112 -5.00 11.08 0.17
CA ASP A 112 -4.21 11.08 1.42
C ASP A 112 -3.33 9.83 1.50
N LEU A 113 -3.88 8.67 1.19
CA LEU A 113 -3.15 7.41 1.18
C LEU A 113 -2.02 7.41 0.15
N GLN A 114 -2.29 7.93 -1.04
CA GLN A 114 -1.29 8.10 -2.10
C GLN A 114 -0.11 8.96 -1.65
N LEU A 115 -0.38 10.12 -1.06
CA LEU A 115 0.65 11.03 -0.55
C LEU A 115 1.49 10.39 0.56
N ILE A 116 0.87 9.64 1.45
CA ILE A 116 1.54 8.91 2.52
C ILE A 116 2.48 7.86 1.93
N PHE A 117 2.05 7.10 0.96
CA PHE A 117 2.86 6.06 0.32
C PHE A 117 3.93 6.59 -0.64
N GLN A 118 3.84 7.84 -1.06
CA GLN A 118 4.93 8.52 -1.74
C GLN A 118 6.07 8.88 -0.77
N GLY A 119 5.79 8.94 0.54
CA GLY A 119 6.78 9.15 1.57
C GLY A 119 7.38 10.56 1.61
N ALA A 120 6.66 11.54 1.08
CA ALA A 120 7.11 12.93 1.08
C ALA A 120 6.98 13.56 2.48
N GLY A 121 8.12 13.81 3.13
CA GLY A 121 8.19 14.45 4.44
C GLY A 121 8.06 13.50 5.62
N THR A 122 8.44 13.99 6.79
CA THR A 122 8.51 13.19 8.03
C THR A 122 7.15 12.69 8.49
N GLN A 123 6.11 13.52 8.36
CA GLN A 123 4.74 13.15 8.78
C GLN A 123 4.20 12.00 7.93
N ASN A 124 4.33 12.08 6.61
CA ASN A 124 3.87 11.03 5.71
C ASN A 124 4.65 9.72 5.89
N SER A 125 5.95 9.79 6.09
CA SER A 125 6.78 8.62 6.39
C SER A 125 6.36 7.93 7.69
N ARG A 126 6.02 8.71 8.72
CA ARG A 126 5.52 8.19 10.00
C ARG A 126 4.17 7.49 9.82
N LEU A 127 3.24 8.11 9.11
CA LEU A 127 1.93 7.51 8.82
C LEU A 127 2.06 6.26 7.96
N ALA A 128 2.94 6.26 6.97
CA ALA A 128 3.21 5.10 6.14
C ALA A 128 3.64 3.90 6.98
N ARG A 129 4.56 4.08 7.93
CA ARG A 129 4.99 3.01 8.84
C ARG A 129 3.83 2.49 9.68
N LYS A 130 3.01 3.36 10.23
CA LYS A 130 1.82 2.96 11.01
C LYS A 130 0.86 2.12 10.18
N VAL A 131 0.58 2.54 8.93
CA VAL A 131 -0.30 1.79 8.03
C VAL A 131 0.30 0.43 7.67
N LEU A 132 1.60 0.37 7.36
CA LEU A 132 2.28 -0.88 7.02
C LEU A 132 2.27 -1.85 8.20
N ASP A 133 2.59 -1.39 9.41
CA ASP A 133 2.55 -2.22 10.61
C ASP A 133 1.13 -2.72 10.90
N TRP A 134 0.14 -1.86 10.75
CA TRP A 134 -1.26 -2.21 10.91
C TRP A 134 -1.70 -3.29 9.90
N LEU A 135 -1.29 -3.18 8.64
CA LEU A 135 -1.56 -4.21 7.62
C LEU A 135 -0.91 -5.55 7.97
N MET A 136 0.31 -5.53 8.48
CA MET A 136 0.99 -6.75 8.93
C MET A 136 0.27 -7.40 10.12
N ASP A 137 -0.29 -6.59 11.01
CA ASP A 137 -1.01 -7.05 12.20
C ASP A 137 -2.48 -7.41 11.91
N SER A 138 -2.99 -7.08 10.74
CA SER A 138 -4.40 -7.27 10.37
C SER A 138 -4.84 -8.74 10.28
N GLY A 139 -3.91 -9.66 10.12
CA GLY A 139 -4.19 -11.07 9.85
C GLY A 139 -4.62 -11.38 8.42
N ARG A 140 -4.77 -10.36 7.57
CA ARG A 140 -5.15 -10.51 6.15
C ARG A 140 -3.99 -10.91 5.25
N LEU A 141 -2.75 -10.73 5.72
CA LEU A 141 -1.51 -11.01 5.00
C LEU A 141 -0.65 -12.00 5.80
N PRO A 142 -0.97 -13.31 5.75
CA PRO A 142 -0.30 -14.32 6.57
C PRO A 142 1.22 -14.39 6.39
N GLN A 143 1.71 -14.07 5.19
CA GLN A 143 3.13 -14.09 4.86
C GLN A 143 3.96 -13.07 5.65
N TYR A 144 3.34 -12.02 6.18
CA TYR A 144 4.00 -10.98 6.99
C TYR A 144 3.96 -11.26 8.50
N ARG A 145 3.25 -12.27 8.96
CA ARG A 145 3.09 -12.58 10.38
C ARG A 145 4.42 -12.89 11.06
N LEU A 146 5.26 -13.69 10.42
CA LEU A 146 6.58 -14.03 10.95
C LEU A 146 7.49 -12.80 11.01
N ALA A 147 7.55 -12.02 9.94
CA ALA A 147 8.36 -10.80 9.88
C ALA A 147 7.97 -9.81 10.97
N ARG A 148 6.67 -9.65 11.22
CA ARG A 148 6.16 -8.77 12.27
C ARG A 148 6.55 -9.26 13.68
N ARG A 149 6.43 -10.55 13.93
CA ARG A 149 6.84 -11.15 15.21
C ARG A 149 8.34 -10.95 15.48
N LEU A 150 9.19 -11.24 14.50
CA LEU A 150 10.64 -11.05 14.64
C LEU A 150 11.03 -9.59 14.89
N ALA A 151 10.33 -8.65 14.24
CA ALA A 151 10.56 -7.23 14.46
C ALA A 151 10.19 -6.78 15.89
N LEU A 152 9.14 -7.35 16.47
CA LEU A 152 8.75 -7.06 17.85
C LEU A 152 9.75 -7.65 18.86
N GLU A 153 10.20 -8.88 18.66
CA GLU A 153 11.20 -9.54 19.50
C GLU A 153 12.52 -8.74 19.53
N GLN A 154 12.95 -8.20 18.38
CA GLN A 154 14.16 -7.37 18.31
C GLN A 154 14.00 -5.99 18.98
N ALA A 155 12.80 -5.48 19.09
CA ALA A 155 12.52 -4.19 19.73
C ALA A 155 12.47 -4.29 21.27
N GLU A 156 12.31 -5.52 21.81
CA GLU A 156 12.29 -5.81 23.26
C GLU A 156 13.68 -6.12 23.83
N GLU A 157 14.68 -6.34 22.99
CA GLU A 157 16.09 -6.52 23.37
C GLU A 157 16.81 -5.18 23.53
#